data_77f8eabf3b50387ea143b7bcc29cd667
#
_entry.id   77f8eabf3b50387ea143b7bcc29cd667
#
_cell.length_a   1.000
_cell.length_b   1.000
_cell.length_c   1.000
_cell.angle_alpha   90.00
_cell.angle_beta   90.00
_cell.angle_gamma   90.00
#
_symmetry.space_group_name_H-M   'P 1'
#
loop_
_entity.id
_entity.type
_entity.pdbx_description
1 polymer ?
#
loop_
_entity_poly.entity_id
_entity_poly.type
_entity_poly.pdbx_seq_one_letter_code
_entity_poly.pdbx_strand_id
1 'polypeptide(L)'
;MNSSFGRWTLFAFAASISLLLTLRPAWVEARTKTFKAQGVSVHQAPKPQDTMNAWTIGLAGGLIEGAPIRLAAEMARVVDDGDNLHVLPIVTRGPTENVNSLLYLRGVDAAIINSDVLEEYRSQVPDIQRRLAYVLNLFPSELHIFVRPEVSKLSDLVGKKVNFNTQGTAAAYSGPLIFSRLGLDVEQTFIPHQVALEQMRKGDIAAVVFITSKPVDAFVRGHWDPGFKFLPVIYDAKLEDYYVPAFLDASDYPSLIKPGERVPTIAVPTALVAFNWAPKSNRFGRVARFVDRLFSRIESLQVAGFDPKWKSINLAATVPGLSRFPAAQAWLDAHPPATQASQ
;
A
#
# COMPACT_ATOMS: atom_id res chain seq x y z
N MET A 1 43.15 48.07 23.66
CA MET A 1 44.15 47.71 24.70
C MET A 1 44.65 46.35 24.29
N ASN A 2 45.79 46.40 23.67
CA ASN A 2 47.08 45.72 23.97
C ASN A 2 47.03 44.21 23.76
N SER A 3 47.69 43.76 22.75
CA SER A 3 49.15 43.50 22.47
C SER A 3 49.47 42.04 22.91
N SER A 4 50.25 41.20 22.27
CA SER A 4 51.45 41.35 21.46
C SER A 4 51.88 39.94 21.04
N PHE A 5 52.32 39.78 19.84
CA PHE A 5 53.69 39.47 19.39
C PHE A 5 54.41 38.28 20.01
N GLY A 6 54.90 37.40 19.15
CA GLY A 6 55.91 36.40 19.39
C GLY A 6 56.37 35.67 18.12
N ARG A 7 57.30 36.32 17.38
CA ARG A 7 58.07 35.78 16.25
C ARG A 7 59.32 35.02 16.75
N TRP A 8 60.01 34.38 15.80
CA TRP A 8 61.42 33.83 15.75
C TRP A 8 61.47 32.30 15.94
N THR A 9 62.20 31.48 15.21
CA THR A 9 63.45 31.70 14.41
C THR A 9 63.64 30.49 13.43
N LEU A 10 64.20 30.81 12.27
CA LEU A 10 64.86 29.92 11.31
C LEU A 10 66.13 29.31 11.88
N PHE A 11 66.41 28.02 11.51
CA PHE A 11 67.82 27.57 11.39
C PHE A 11 67.96 26.74 10.10
N ALA A 12 68.77 27.27 9.20
CA ALA A 12 69.33 26.58 8.07
C ALA A 12 70.65 25.92 8.50
N PHE A 13 70.96 24.75 8.01
CA PHE A 13 72.34 24.25 7.92
C PHE A 13 72.61 23.57 6.59
N ALA A 14 73.69 23.99 6.00
CA ALA A 14 74.13 23.67 4.65
C ALA A 14 75.10 22.51 4.62
N ALA A 15 75.08 21.83 3.50
CA ALA A 15 76.21 21.25 2.69
C ALA A 15 77.26 20.33 3.36
N SER A 16 77.38 19.13 2.78
CA SER A 16 78.70 18.63 2.42
C SER A 16 78.59 17.63 1.25
N ILE A 17 79.30 18.03 0.16
CA ILE A 17 79.57 17.28 -1.05
C ILE A 17 80.65 16.24 -0.72
N SER A 18 80.47 15.00 -1.12
CA SER A 18 81.64 14.08 -1.39
C SER A 18 81.37 13.23 -2.62
N LEU A 19 82.14 13.55 -3.61
CA LEU A 19 82.29 12.93 -4.91
C LEU A 19 83.14 11.66 -4.75
N LEU A 20 82.66 10.50 -5.15
CA LEU A 20 83.56 9.33 -5.48
C LEU A 20 83.05 8.65 -6.74
N LEU A 21 83.91 8.77 -7.74
CA LEU A 21 83.85 8.09 -9.03
C LEU A 21 84.14 6.58 -8.84
N THR A 22 83.56 5.86 -9.79
CA THR A 22 84.04 4.82 -10.63
C THR A 22 83.57 3.40 -10.40
N LEU A 23 83.32 2.87 -11.52
CA LEU A 23 83.35 1.50 -12.06
C LEU A 23 82.02 0.83 -12.32
N ARG A 24 81.62 0.95 -13.61
CA ARG A 24 80.62 0.04 -14.20
C ARG A 24 81.29 -1.30 -14.50
N PRO A 25 80.63 -2.40 -14.26
CA PRO A 25 80.75 -3.56 -15.16
C PRO A 25 79.47 -3.71 -16.00
N ALA A 26 79.68 -3.82 -17.29
CA ALA A 26 78.72 -4.20 -18.29
C ALA A 26 78.28 -5.68 -18.10
N TRP A 27 77.10 -5.92 -18.70
CA TRP A 27 76.60 -7.27 -18.96
C TRP A 27 75.84 -7.97 -17.83
N VAL A 28 74.56 -7.67 -17.73
CA VAL A 28 73.45 -8.67 -17.78
C VAL A 28 72.16 -7.94 -18.18
N GLU A 29 71.79 -8.00 -19.46
CA GLU A 29 70.43 -7.77 -19.92
C GLU A 29 69.55 -8.91 -19.43
N ALA A 30 68.99 -8.79 -18.23
CA ALA A 30 67.90 -9.63 -17.82
C ALA A 30 66.64 -9.06 -18.47
N ARG A 31 66.18 -9.73 -19.52
CA ARG A 31 64.79 -9.57 -20.04
C ARG A 31 63.82 -9.80 -18.89
N THR A 32 63.42 -8.75 -18.19
CA THR A 32 62.23 -8.78 -17.32
C THR A 32 61.03 -8.88 -18.23
N LYS A 33 60.56 -10.10 -18.45
CA LYS A 33 59.19 -10.31 -18.90
C LYS A 33 58.29 -9.73 -17.83
N THR A 34 57.75 -8.55 -18.09
CA THR A 34 56.63 -8.00 -17.32
C THR A 34 55.49 -8.98 -17.46
N PHE A 35 55.32 -9.83 -16.48
CA PHE A 35 54.03 -10.52 -16.27
C PHE A 35 53.03 -9.44 -15.96
N LYS A 36 52.17 -9.08 -16.93
CA LYS A 36 50.91 -8.41 -16.64
C LYS A 36 50.14 -9.37 -15.72
N ALA A 37 50.14 -9.09 -14.43
CA ALA A 37 49.22 -9.68 -13.52
C ALA A 37 47.82 -9.35 -14.09
N GLN A 38 47.14 -10.36 -14.64
CA GLN A 38 45.72 -10.28 -14.90
C GLN A 38 45.12 -9.96 -13.54
N GLY A 39 44.57 -8.75 -13.41
CA GLY A 39 43.89 -8.33 -12.21
C GLY A 39 42.76 -9.33 -11.96
N VAL A 40 42.95 -10.19 -10.98
CA VAL A 40 41.85 -10.90 -10.35
C VAL A 40 41.01 -9.80 -9.77
N SER A 41 39.88 -9.51 -10.41
CA SER A 41 38.87 -8.63 -9.84
C SER A 41 38.41 -9.32 -8.56
N VAL A 42 38.93 -8.88 -7.43
CA VAL A 42 38.41 -9.23 -6.13
C VAL A 42 37.01 -8.68 -6.11
N HIS A 43 36.01 -9.52 -6.31
CA HIS A 43 34.64 -9.16 -6.07
C HIS A 43 34.56 -8.79 -4.60
N GLN A 44 34.60 -7.50 -4.31
CA GLN A 44 34.29 -7.02 -2.96
C GLN A 44 32.91 -7.51 -2.62
N ALA A 45 32.78 -8.19 -1.48
CA ALA A 45 31.47 -8.54 -0.96
C ALA A 45 30.58 -7.28 -0.92
N PRO A 46 29.32 -7.36 -1.36
CA PRO A 46 28.44 -6.20 -1.35
C PRO A 46 28.35 -5.63 0.06
N LYS A 47 28.36 -4.32 0.18
CA LYS A 47 28.22 -3.66 1.48
C LYS A 47 26.85 -3.99 2.08
N PRO A 48 26.73 -4.14 3.40
CA PRO A 48 25.45 -4.47 4.04
C PRO A 48 24.29 -3.57 3.60
N GLN A 49 24.54 -2.24 3.47
CA GLN A 49 23.53 -1.29 3.00
C GLN A 49 23.06 -1.57 1.56
N ASP A 50 23.95 -2.04 0.68
CA ASP A 50 23.60 -2.33 -0.71
C ASP A 50 22.73 -3.58 -0.78
N THR A 51 23.04 -4.60 0.05
CA THR A 51 22.23 -5.82 0.16
C THR A 51 20.84 -5.54 0.70
N MET A 52 20.74 -4.80 1.80
CA MET A 52 19.46 -4.45 2.40
C MET A 52 18.59 -3.64 1.43
N ASN A 53 19.13 -2.58 0.82
CA ASN A 53 18.38 -1.73 -0.10
C ASN A 53 17.99 -2.44 -1.40
N ALA A 54 18.76 -3.44 -1.84
CA ALA A 54 18.46 -4.16 -3.08
C ALA A 54 17.08 -4.83 -3.05
N TRP A 55 16.63 -5.30 -1.88
CA TRP A 55 15.43 -6.10 -1.70
C TRP A 55 14.40 -5.45 -0.78
N THR A 56 14.49 -4.15 -0.54
CA THR A 56 13.49 -3.41 0.23
C THR A 56 12.33 -3.00 -0.64
N ILE A 57 11.11 -3.23 -0.15
CA ILE A 57 9.83 -2.83 -0.74
C ILE A 57 9.12 -1.86 0.20
N GLY A 58 8.75 -0.69 -0.31
CA GLY A 58 7.77 0.17 0.34
C GLY A 58 6.35 -0.23 -0.04
N LEU A 59 5.52 -0.50 0.95
CA LEU A 59 4.13 -0.90 0.81
C LEU A 59 3.20 0.15 1.42
N ALA A 60 2.59 0.98 0.58
CA ALA A 60 1.64 2.00 1.02
C ALA A 60 0.31 1.34 1.45
N GLY A 61 -0.08 1.55 2.70
CA GLY A 61 -1.29 0.98 3.30
C GLY A 61 -2.45 1.96 3.33
N GLY A 62 -2.49 2.84 4.30
CA GLY A 62 -3.57 3.79 4.53
C GLY A 62 -3.46 4.43 5.92
N LEU A 63 -4.57 4.92 6.44
CA LEU A 63 -4.64 5.49 7.79
C LEU A 63 -4.22 4.45 8.84
N ILE A 64 -3.60 4.94 9.91
CA ILE A 64 -3.05 4.10 10.98
C ILE A 64 -4.10 3.21 11.66
N GLU A 65 -5.35 3.65 11.73
CA GLU A 65 -6.49 2.91 12.28
C GLU A 65 -7.15 1.97 11.25
N GLY A 66 -6.72 2.04 9.99
CA GLY A 66 -7.36 1.34 8.88
C GLY A 66 -6.94 -0.13 8.76
N ALA A 67 -7.81 -0.94 8.20
CA ALA A 67 -7.49 -2.31 7.84
C ALA A 67 -6.32 -2.41 6.83
N PRO A 68 -6.20 -1.53 5.81
CA PRO A 68 -5.11 -1.64 4.84
C PRO A 68 -3.71 -1.57 5.45
N ILE A 69 -3.45 -0.64 6.37
CA ILE A 69 -2.12 -0.54 7.01
C ILE A 69 -1.83 -1.72 7.93
N ARG A 70 -2.87 -2.24 8.63
CA ARG A 70 -2.74 -3.45 9.45
C ARG A 70 -2.36 -4.64 8.59
N LEU A 71 -3.04 -4.86 7.47
CA LEU A 71 -2.71 -5.95 6.53
C LEU A 71 -1.31 -5.78 5.93
N ALA A 72 -0.90 -4.55 5.61
CA ALA A 72 0.46 -4.26 5.14
C ALA A 72 1.51 -4.65 6.19
N ALA A 73 1.27 -4.35 7.46
CA ALA A 73 2.14 -4.73 8.57
C ALA A 73 2.17 -6.26 8.79
N GLU A 74 1.04 -6.92 8.63
CA GLU A 74 0.93 -8.38 8.72
C GLU A 74 1.67 -9.07 7.56
N MET A 75 1.52 -8.57 6.33
CA MET A 75 2.33 -9.03 5.19
C MET A 75 3.82 -8.88 5.49
N ALA A 76 4.26 -7.69 5.94
CA ALA A 76 5.65 -7.46 6.30
C ALA A 76 6.16 -8.50 7.31
N ARG A 77 5.40 -8.75 8.38
CA ARG A 77 5.75 -9.70 9.44
C ARG A 77 5.94 -11.14 8.96
N VAL A 78 5.22 -11.54 7.91
CA VAL A 78 5.27 -12.93 7.39
C VAL A 78 6.29 -13.09 6.27
N VAL A 79 6.46 -12.07 5.42
CA VAL A 79 7.28 -12.21 4.20
C VAL A 79 8.67 -11.62 4.33
N ASP A 80 8.93 -10.76 5.32
CA ASP A 80 10.27 -10.25 5.62
C ASP A 80 11.15 -11.43 6.05
N ASP A 81 12.29 -11.58 5.42
CA ASP A 81 13.25 -12.66 5.68
C ASP A 81 14.67 -12.14 5.92
N GLY A 82 14.79 -10.94 6.44
CA GLY A 82 16.07 -10.32 6.76
C GLY A 82 16.81 -9.85 5.51
N ASP A 83 17.93 -10.50 5.15
CA ASP A 83 18.82 -9.99 4.10
C ASP A 83 18.25 -10.08 2.69
N ASN A 84 17.19 -10.86 2.46
CA ASN A 84 16.69 -11.13 1.11
C ASN A 84 15.41 -10.38 0.75
N LEU A 85 14.64 -9.93 1.71
CA LEU A 85 13.43 -9.14 1.50
C LEU A 85 13.06 -8.37 2.76
N HIS A 86 12.96 -7.06 2.63
CA HIS A 86 12.38 -6.18 3.64
C HIS A 86 11.10 -5.55 3.11
N VAL A 87 10.05 -5.58 3.89
CA VAL A 87 8.79 -4.91 3.57
C VAL A 87 8.53 -3.82 4.60
N LEU A 88 8.46 -2.58 4.13
CA LEU A 88 8.24 -1.40 4.94
C LEU A 88 6.80 -0.91 4.76
N PRO A 89 5.89 -1.19 5.70
CA PRO A 89 4.55 -0.62 5.68
C PRO A 89 4.60 0.90 5.84
N ILE A 90 3.90 1.63 4.96
CA ILE A 90 3.90 3.09 4.92
C ILE A 90 2.48 3.57 5.24
N VAL A 91 2.36 4.37 6.30
CA VAL A 91 1.12 5.06 6.66
C VAL A 91 0.86 6.18 5.66
N THR A 92 -0.36 6.24 5.14
CA THR A 92 -0.82 7.25 4.18
C THR A 92 -2.24 7.70 4.54
N ARG A 93 -2.77 8.68 3.83
CA ARG A 93 -4.17 9.09 4.00
C ARG A 93 -5.16 8.13 3.34
N GLY A 94 -4.70 7.25 2.43
CA GLY A 94 -5.54 6.26 1.80
C GLY A 94 -5.30 6.08 0.29
N PRO A 95 -6.27 5.52 -0.45
CA PRO A 95 -6.06 5.01 -1.80
C PRO A 95 -5.61 6.07 -2.81
N THR A 96 -6.08 7.32 -2.74
CA THR A 96 -5.64 8.41 -3.63
C THR A 96 -4.16 8.72 -3.43
N GLU A 97 -3.71 8.88 -2.17
CA GLU A 97 -2.29 9.10 -1.88
C GLU A 97 -1.45 7.87 -2.26
N ASN A 98 -2.00 6.68 -2.11
CA ASN A 98 -1.34 5.43 -2.46
C ASN A 98 -1.04 5.35 -3.96
N VAL A 99 -2.00 5.73 -4.82
CA VAL A 99 -1.79 5.78 -6.28
C VAL A 99 -0.72 6.83 -6.62
N ASN A 100 -0.80 8.03 -6.05
CA ASN A 100 0.22 9.07 -6.24
C ASN A 100 1.60 8.60 -5.82
N SER A 101 1.70 7.98 -4.66
CA SER A 101 2.96 7.45 -4.13
C SER A 101 3.53 6.37 -5.04
N LEU A 102 2.69 5.47 -5.53
CA LEU A 102 3.11 4.40 -6.44
C LEU A 102 3.61 4.94 -7.79
N LEU A 103 3.01 6.01 -8.29
CA LEU A 103 3.39 6.63 -9.55
C LEU A 103 4.66 7.49 -9.45
N TYR A 104 4.85 8.21 -8.35
CA TYR A 104 5.80 9.32 -8.29
C TYR A 104 6.80 9.26 -7.13
N LEU A 105 6.49 8.58 -6.03
CA LEU A 105 7.37 8.55 -4.86
C LEU A 105 8.40 7.42 -4.96
N ARG A 106 9.67 7.76 -4.82
CA ARG A 106 10.75 6.76 -4.77
C ARG A 106 10.64 5.93 -3.48
N GLY A 107 10.78 4.63 -3.60
CA GLY A 107 10.74 3.71 -2.45
C GLY A 107 9.35 3.16 -2.16
N VAL A 108 8.31 3.53 -2.92
CA VAL A 108 7.01 2.85 -2.93
C VAL A 108 6.95 1.93 -4.14
N ASP A 109 6.81 0.65 -3.90
CA ASP A 109 6.83 -0.39 -4.95
C ASP A 109 5.48 -1.11 -5.04
N ALA A 110 4.71 -1.12 -3.95
CA ALA A 110 3.36 -1.68 -3.86
C ALA A 110 2.45 -0.79 -3.01
N ALA A 111 1.15 -0.93 -3.21
CA ALA A 111 0.15 -0.14 -2.48
C ALA A 111 -1.17 -0.90 -2.37
N ILE A 112 -1.94 -0.61 -1.33
CA ILE A 112 -3.32 -1.08 -1.18
C ILE A 112 -4.26 0.03 -1.63
N ILE A 113 -5.12 -0.26 -2.62
CA ILE A 113 -6.06 0.71 -3.18
C ILE A 113 -7.47 0.13 -3.28
N ASN A 114 -8.47 0.99 -3.34
CA ASN A 114 -9.80 0.65 -3.83
C ASN A 114 -9.81 0.76 -5.36
N SER A 115 -10.47 -0.17 -6.04
CA SER A 115 -10.40 -0.26 -7.50
C SER A 115 -10.96 0.97 -8.24
N ASP A 116 -11.95 1.62 -7.65
CA ASP A 116 -12.61 2.80 -8.21
C ASP A 116 -11.75 4.07 -8.17
N VAL A 117 -10.73 4.14 -7.30
CA VAL A 117 -9.83 5.31 -7.22
C VAL A 117 -9.10 5.57 -8.55
N LEU A 118 -8.95 4.55 -9.38
CA LEU A 118 -8.31 4.70 -10.68
C LEU A 118 -9.11 5.57 -11.66
N GLU A 119 -10.41 5.74 -11.41
CA GLU A 119 -11.25 6.63 -12.21
C GLU A 119 -10.80 8.09 -12.11
N GLU A 120 -10.37 8.53 -10.92
CA GLU A 120 -9.81 9.87 -10.70
C GLU A 120 -8.60 10.13 -11.60
N TYR A 121 -7.79 9.09 -11.80
CA TYR A 121 -6.53 9.22 -12.53
C TYR A 121 -6.66 9.04 -14.05
N ARG A 122 -7.79 8.53 -14.56
CA ARG A 122 -7.97 8.28 -16.00
C ARG A 122 -7.81 9.54 -16.85
N SER A 123 -8.29 10.67 -16.37
CA SER A 123 -8.18 11.95 -17.07
C SER A 123 -6.79 12.59 -16.95
N GLN A 124 -6.06 12.30 -15.88
CA GLN A 124 -4.78 12.94 -15.54
C GLN A 124 -3.57 12.10 -15.96
N VAL A 125 -3.70 10.79 -15.95
CA VAL A 125 -2.62 9.85 -16.24
C VAL A 125 -3.05 8.93 -17.38
N PRO A 126 -2.60 9.21 -18.60
CA PRO A 126 -2.87 8.33 -19.73
C PRO A 126 -2.44 6.90 -19.44
N ASP A 127 -3.28 5.95 -19.79
CA ASP A 127 -3.04 4.50 -19.64
C ASP A 127 -2.77 4.04 -18.20
N ILE A 128 -3.35 4.72 -17.18
CA ILE A 128 -3.16 4.35 -15.76
C ILE A 128 -3.36 2.84 -15.53
N GLN A 129 -4.33 2.22 -16.21
CA GLN A 129 -4.63 0.79 -16.13
C GLN A 129 -3.53 -0.12 -16.68
N ARG A 130 -2.63 0.41 -17.53
CA ARG A 130 -1.44 -0.28 -18.01
C ARG A 130 -0.22 -0.02 -17.13
N ARG A 131 -0.21 1.11 -16.41
CA ARG A 131 0.88 1.48 -15.51
C ARG A 131 0.81 0.75 -14.18
N LEU A 132 -0.38 0.40 -13.73
CA LEU A 132 -0.61 -0.34 -12.51
C LEU A 132 -1.13 -1.75 -12.82
N ALA A 133 -0.67 -2.71 -12.02
CA ALA A 133 -1.12 -4.09 -12.11
C ALA A 133 -1.47 -4.60 -10.70
N TYR A 134 -2.54 -5.38 -10.55
CA TYR A 134 -2.85 -5.94 -9.25
C TYR A 134 -2.03 -7.21 -8.98
N VAL A 135 -1.55 -7.33 -7.77
CA VAL A 135 -0.90 -8.53 -7.24
C VAL A 135 -1.95 -9.49 -6.70
N LEU A 136 -2.87 -8.95 -5.89
CA LEU A 136 -3.85 -9.73 -5.14
C LEU A 136 -5.13 -8.92 -4.94
N ASN A 137 -6.29 -9.55 -5.14
CA ASN A 137 -7.57 -9.06 -4.67
C ASN A 137 -7.66 -9.38 -3.17
N LEU A 138 -7.72 -8.36 -2.31
CA LEU A 138 -7.64 -8.55 -0.86
C LEU A 138 -9.01 -8.82 -0.24
N PHE A 139 -9.86 -7.82 -0.21
CA PHE A 139 -11.18 -7.90 0.42
C PHE A 139 -12.11 -6.84 -0.16
N PRO A 140 -13.42 -7.02 -0.04
CA PRO A 140 -14.36 -5.94 -0.30
C PRO A 140 -14.31 -4.89 0.82
N SER A 141 -14.42 -3.61 0.44
CA SER A 141 -14.68 -2.50 1.35
C SER A 141 -16.16 -2.14 1.24
N GLU A 142 -16.94 -2.56 2.21
CA GLU A 142 -18.39 -2.35 2.21
C GLU A 142 -18.74 -0.88 2.46
N LEU A 143 -19.73 -0.40 1.74
CA LEU A 143 -20.34 0.90 1.95
C LEU A 143 -21.28 0.84 3.17
N HIS A 144 -21.04 1.71 4.13
CA HIS A 144 -21.89 1.92 5.28
C HIS A 144 -22.44 3.34 5.23
N ILE A 145 -23.72 3.51 5.02
CA ILE A 145 -24.40 4.81 5.14
C ILE A 145 -25.13 4.81 6.48
N PHE A 146 -24.48 5.33 7.50
CA PHE A 146 -25.02 5.37 8.85
C PHE A 146 -25.77 6.69 9.07
N VAL A 147 -27.01 6.61 9.55
CA VAL A 147 -27.95 7.74 9.56
C VAL A 147 -28.66 7.91 10.90
N ARG A 148 -29.13 9.12 11.10
CA ARG A 148 -30.02 9.52 12.20
C ARG A 148 -31.41 8.90 12.07
N PRO A 149 -32.19 8.84 13.19
CA PRO A 149 -33.51 8.20 13.23
C PRO A 149 -34.51 8.72 12.19
N GLU A 150 -34.50 10.03 11.93
CA GLU A 150 -35.43 10.71 11.02
C GLU A 150 -35.18 10.41 9.53
N VAL A 151 -34.00 9.88 9.19
CA VAL A 151 -33.68 9.52 7.81
C VAL A 151 -34.13 8.08 7.56
N SER A 152 -35.04 7.88 6.63
CA SER A 152 -35.64 6.56 6.36
C SER A 152 -35.20 5.94 5.04
N LYS A 153 -34.83 6.75 4.07
CA LYS A 153 -34.41 6.33 2.72
C LYS A 153 -33.33 7.26 2.17
N LEU A 154 -32.66 6.82 1.15
CA LEU A 154 -31.53 7.57 0.53
C LEU A 154 -31.95 8.97 0.05
N SER A 155 -33.16 9.12 -0.53
CA SER A 155 -33.65 10.41 -1.00
C SER A 155 -33.85 11.44 0.12
N ASP A 156 -33.95 11.02 1.38
CA ASP A 156 -34.11 11.94 2.53
C ASP A 156 -32.79 12.66 2.85
N LEU A 157 -31.65 12.19 2.25
CA LEU A 157 -30.33 12.80 2.38
C LEU A 157 -30.13 13.98 1.43
N VAL A 158 -30.96 14.15 0.40
CA VAL A 158 -30.82 15.25 -0.58
C VAL A 158 -30.87 16.60 0.16
N GLY A 159 -29.85 17.43 -0.10
CA GLY A 159 -29.64 18.72 0.56
C GLY A 159 -29.25 18.66 2.03
N LYS A 160 -29.00 17.46 2.59
CA LYS A 160 -28.52 17.29 3.97
C LYS A 160 -27.00 17.21 4.03
N LYS A 161 -26.44 17.52 5.20
CA LYS A 161 -25.02 17.32 5.49
C LYS A 161 -24.71 15.84 5.63
N VAL A 162 -23.79 15.38 4.79
CA VAL A 162 -23.29 14.00 4.80
C VAL A 162 -21.76 14.05 4.89
N ASN A 163 -21.20 13.31 5.84
CA ASN A 163 -19.75 13.25 6.01
C ASN A 163 -19.14 12.05 5.29
N PHE A 164 -18.06 12.34 4.56
CA PHE A 164 -17.27 11.36 3.80
C PHE A 164 -15.84 11.18 4.34
N ASN A 165 -15.62 11.39 5.64
CA ASN A 165 -14.29 11.34 6.26
C ASN A 165 -13.32 12.41 5.69
N THR A 166 -12.05 12.34 6.10
CA THR A 166 -11.01 13.26 5.63
C THR A 166 -10.60 12.99 4.20
N GLN A 167 -10.18 14.03 3.50
CA GLN A 167 -9.70 13.95 2.11
C GLN A 167 -8.57 12.93 1.96
N GLY A 168 -8.58 12.20 0.84
CA GLY A 168 -7.61 11.14 0.52
C GLY A 168 -8.02 9.75 0.99
N THR A 169 -9.06 9.62 1.84
CA THR A 169 -9.60 8.32 2.27
C THR A 169 -10.54 7.71 1.23
N ALA A 170 -10.78 6.41 1.34
CA ALA A 170 -11.74 5.71 0.48
C ALA A 170 -13.12 6.35 0.53
N ALA A 171 -13.63 6.68 1.73
CA ALA A 171 -14.93 7.33 1.88
C ALA A 171 -14.99 8.71 1.23
N ALA A 172 -13.90 9.50 1.29
CA ALA A 172 -13.85 10.83 0.70
C ALA A 172 -13.80 10.81 -0.84
N TYR A 173 -13.32 9.74 -1.43
CA TYR A 173 -13.31 9.56 -2.89
C TYR A 173 -14.55 8.79 -3.37
N SER A 174 -14.67 7.53 -2.98
CA SER A 174 -15.73 6.64 -3.46
C SER A 174 -17.13 7.07 -3.01
N GLY A 175 -17.26 7.68 -1.83
CA GLY A 175 -18.55 8.12 -1.31
C GLY A 175 -19.26 9.13 -2.22
N PRO A 176 -18.67 10.30 -2.52
CA PRO A 176 -19.25 11.26 -3.46
C PRO A 176 -19.52 10.67 -4.85
N LEU A 177 -18.61 9.81 -5.36
CA LEU A 177 -18.80 9.13 -6.65
C LEU A 177 -20.05 8.24 -6.63
N ILE A 178 -20.22 7.43 -5.58
CA ILE A 178 -21.39 6.56 -5.40
C ILE A 178 -22.67 7.41 -5.29
N PHE A 179 -22.66 8.46 -4.47
CA PHE A 179 -23.80 9.36 -4.30
C PHE A 179 -24.19 10.04 -5.62
N SER A 180 -23.21 10.49 -6.40
CA SER A 180 -23.47 11.06 -7.74
C SER A 180 -24.11 10.02 -8.68
N ARG A 181 -23.64 8.77 -8.70
CA ARG A 181 -24.22 7.68 -9.50
C ARG A 181 -25.64 7.33 -9.08
N LEU A 182 -25.95 7.45 -7.78
CA LEU A 182 -27.28 7.27 -7.23
C LEU A 182 -28.21 8.48 -7.42
N GLY A 183 -27.69 9.60 -7.94
CA GLY A 183 -28.45 10.84 -8.12
C GLY A 183 -28.77 11.58 -6.81
N LEU A 184 -27.91 11.43 -5.81
CA LEU A 184 -28.06 12.04 -4.49
C LEU A 184 -27.18 13.30 -4.39
N ASP A 185 -27.76 14.47 -4.48
CA ASP A 185 -27.11 15.75 -4.25
C ASP A 185 -27.18 16.11 -2.76
N VAL A 186 -26.02 16.13 -2.08
CA VAL A 186 -25.89 16.34 -0.63
C VAL A 186 -24.86 17.42 -0.31
N GLU A 187 -24.99 18.07 0.85
CA GLU A 187 -23.96 18.95 1.37
C GLU A 187 -22.81 18.09 1.92
N GLN A 188 -21.72 17.99 1.16
CA GLN A 188 -20.57 17.14 1.50
C GLN A 188 -19.70 17.77 2.59
N THR A 189 -19.33 16.99 3.59
CA THR A 189 -18.35 17.39 4.60
C THR A 189 -17.22 16.36 4.69
N PHE A 190 -16.01 16.85 5.00
CA PHE A 190 -14.77 16.04 4.98
C PHE A 190 -14.00 16.21 6.29
N ILE A 191 -14.60 15.72 7.38
CA ILE A 191 -14.00 15.75 8.72
C ILE A 191 -13.80 14.31 9.23
N PRO A 192 -12.89 14.09 10.21
CA PRO A 192 -12.66 12.75 10.76
C PRO A 192 -13.95 12.09 11.23
N HIS A 193 -14.10 10.80 10.98
CA HIS A 193 -15.30 10.05 11.33
C HIS A 193 -15.73 10.20 12.78
N GLN A 194 -14.77 10.19 13.71
CA GLN A 194 -15.09 10.35 15.13
C GLN A 194 -15.80 11.67 15.40
N VAL A 195 -15.28 12.78 14.86
CA VAL A 195 -15.88 14.11 14.99
C VAL A 195 -17.25 14.15 14.31
N ALA A 196 -17.37 13.56 13.12
CA ALA A 196 -18.63 13.51 12.38
C ALA A 196 -19.72 12.73 13.12
N LEU A 197 -19.39 11.60 13.75
CA LEU A 197 -20.33 10.81 14.55
C LEU A 197 -20.82 11.59 15.77
N GLU A 198 -19.96 12.40 16.40
CA GLU A 198 -20.36 13.29 17.50
C GLU A 198 -21.31 14.40 17.02
N GLN A 199 -21.01 15.03 15.87
CA GLN A 199 -21.88 16.05 15.26
C GLN A 199 -23.21 15.44 14.80
N MET A 200 -23.20 14.20 14.32
CA MET A 200 -24.43 13.49 13.95
C MET A 200 -25.33 13.25 15.16
N ARG A 201 -24.77 12.88 16.32
CA ARG A 201 -25.57 12.77 17.58
C ARG A 201 -26.20 14.11 18.00
N LYS A 202 -25.50 15.22 17.77
CA LYS A 202 -26.00 16.57 18.06
C LYS A 202 -27.04 17.10 17.05
N GLY A 203 -27.16 16.46 15.89
CA GLY A 203 -28.08 16.87 14.85
C GLY A 203 -27.49 17.69 13.70
N ASP A 204 -26.19 17.95 13.74
CA ASP A 204 -25.52 18.81 12.74
C ASP A 204 -25.25 18.09 11.42
N ILE A 205 -25.11 16.76 11.46
CA ILE A 205 -24.87 15.88 10.31
C ILE A 205 -25.96 14.83 10.23
N ALA A 206 -26.54 14.61 9.04
CA ALA A 206 -27.61 13.65 8.82
C ALA A 206 -27.10 12.22 8.63
N ALA A 207 -25.93 12.06 7.99
CA ALA A 207 -25.33 10.76 7.71
C ALA A 207 -23.82 10.81 7.76
N VAL A 208 -23.20 9.68 8.15
CA VAL A 208 -21.76 9.46 8.05
C VAL A 208 -21.52 8.23 7.18
N VAL A 209 -20.69 8.39 6.16
CA VAL A 209 -20.39 7.35 5.17
C VAL A 209 -19.04 6.73 5.46
N PHE A 210 -19.01 5.40 5.64
CA PHE A 210 -17.79 4.62 5.72
C PHE A 210 -17.67 3.73 4.49
N ILE A 211 -16.47 3.63 3.95
CA ILE A 211 -16.09 2.64 2.92
C ILE A 211 -14.86 1.92 3.44
N THR A 212 -15.11 0.79 4.03
CA THR A 212 -14.11 -0.04 4.68
C THR A 212 -14.68 -1.43 4.90
N SER A 213 -13.80 -2.39 5.15
CA SER A 213 -14.26 -3.74 5.47
C SER A 213 -14.99 -3.81 6.81
N LYS A 214 -16.06 -4.57 6.84
CA LYS A 214 -16.84 -4.89 8.05
C LYS A 214 -16.13 -5.96 8.92
N PRO A 215 -16.38 -5.97 10.25
CA PRO A 215 -17.11 -4.97 11.00
C PRO A 215 -16.28 -3.72 11.30
N VAL A 216 -16.95 -2.58 11.45
CA VAL A 216 -16.33 -1.30 11.83
C VAL A 216 -16.42 -1.11 13.34
N ASP A 217 -15.31 -0.90 14.01
CA ASP A 217 -15.21 -0.76 15.47
C ASP A 217 -16.14 0.31 16.05
N ALA A 218 -16.30 1.43 15.36
CA ALA A 218 -17.21 2.52 15.78
C ALA A 218 -18.65 2.06 15.94
N PHE A 219 -19.09 1.07 15.18
CA PHE A 219 -20.45 0.53 15.25
C PHE A 219 -20.56 -0.69 16.16
N VAL A 220 -19.50 -1.46 16.33
CA VAL A 220 -19.45 -2.61 17.24
C VAL A 220 -19.36 -2.17 18.70
N ARG A 221 -18.46 -1.21 18.97
CA ARG A 221 -18.17 -0.72 20.34
C ARG A 221 -18.98 0.54 20.71
N GLY A 222 -19.55 1.22 19.72
CA GLY A 222 -20.33 2.43 19.92
C GLY A 222 -21.68 2.13 20.55
N HIS A 223 -22.11 2.99 21.50
CA HIS A 223 -23.47 3.00 21.98
C HIS A 223 -24.29 3.95 21.11
N TRP A 224 -25.34 3.43 20.50
CA TRP A 224 -26.20 4.17 19.60
C TRP A 224 -27.63 4.21 20.15
N ASP A 225 -28.22 5.41 20.19
CA ASP A 225 -29.61 5.56 20.58
C ASP A 225 -30.55 4.85 19.61
N PRO A 226 -31.72 4.44 20.06
CA PRO A 226 -32.68 3.80 19.19
C PRO A 226 -33.04 4.64 17.96
N GLY A 227 -33.06 3.97 16.79
CA GLY A 227 -33.40 4.61 15.52
C GLY A 227 -32.17 4.97 14.64
N PHE A 228 -30.97 5.09 15.20
CA PHE A 228 -29.76 5.12 14.36
C PHE A 228 -29.62 3.80 13.60
N LYS A 229 -29.31 3.87 12.32
CA LYS A 229 -29.31 2.66 11.46
C LYS A 229 -28.45 2.83 10.24
N PHE A 230 -28.17 1.72 9.56
CA PHE A 230 -27.64 1.72 8.20
C PHE A 230 -28.77 1.84 7.18
N LEU A 231 -28.58 2.68 6.15
CA LEU A 231 -29.47 2.70 5.00
C LEU A 231 -29.09 1.63 3.98
N PRO A 232 -30.07 0.94 3.39
CA PRO A 232 -29.83 0.02 2.32
C PRO A 232 -29.44 0.73 1.01
N VAL A 233 -28.52 0.14 0.27
CA VAL A 233 -28.18 0.52 -1.10
C VAL A 233 -28.42 -0.70 -1.99
N ILE A 234 -29.35 -0.57 -2.92
CA ILE A 234 -29.66 -1.66 -3.84
C ILE A 234 -28.69 -1.60 -5.02
N TYR A 235 -27.99 -2.71 -5.24
CA TYR A 235 -27.08 -2.84 -6.37
C TYR A 235 -27.86 -2.87 -7.68
N ASP A 236 -27.47 -2.02 -8.64
CA ASP A 236 -28.07 -1.92 -9.96
C ASP A 236 -27.01 -1.62 -11.04
N ALA A 237 -27.45 -1.55 -12.30
CA ALA A 237 -26.58 -1.31 -13.45
C ALA A 237 -25.73 -0.03 -13.38
N LYS A 238 -26.11 0.97 -12.59
CA LYS A 238 -25.31 2.19 -12.41
C LYS A 238 -24.03 1.98 -11.61
N LEU A 239 -23.95 0.86 -10.93
CA LEU A 239 -22.89 0.53 -9.97
C LEU A 239 -21.97 -0.60 -10.47
N GLU A 240 -22.31 -1.28 -11.55
CA GLU A 240 -21.63 -2.50 -12.04
C GLU A 240 -20.16 -2.29 -12.44
N ASP A 241 -19.79 -1.08 -12.87
CA ASP A 241 -18.42 -0.83 -13.39
C ASP A 241 -17.32 -1.05 -12.34
N TYR A 242 -17.60 -0.77 -11.06
CA TYR A 242 -16.57 -0.72 -10.00
C TYR A 242 -16.99 -1.43 -8.72
N TYR A 243 -18.27 -1.70 -8.54
CA TYR A 243 -18.80 -2.16 -7.27
C TYR A 243 -19.38 -3.56 -7.42
N VAL A 244 -19.47 -4.25 -6.30
CA VAL A 244 -20.09 -5.57 -6.20
C VAL A 244 -21.21 -5.54 -5.15
N PRO A 245 -22.25 -6.38 -5.28
CA PRO A 245 -23.27 -6.48 -4.25
C PRO A 245 -22.68 -6.98 -2.94
N ALA A 246 -23.14 -6.42 -1.83
CA ALA A 246 -22.70 -6.78 -0.49
C ALA A 246 -23.87 -6.67 0.51
N PHE A 247 -23.63 -7.08 1.75
CA PHE A 247 -24.59 -7.00 2.84
C PHE A 247 -23.87 -6.67 4.15
N LEU A 248 -24.58 -5.94 5.03
CA LEU A 248 -24.20 -5.81 6.44
C LEU A 248 -25.11 -6.75 7.23
N ASP A 249 -24.52 -7.62 8.03
CA ASP A 249 -25.24 -8.68 8.71
C ASP A 249 -25.36 -8.42 10.22
N ALA A 250 -26.35 -9.04 10.86
CA ALA A 250 -26.51 -8.99 12.32
C ALA A 250 -25.29 -9.53 13.07
N SER A 251 -24.54 -10.47 12.48
CA SER A 251 -23.28 -10.98 13.04
C SER A 251 -22.17 -9.94 13.07
N ASP A 252 -22.17 -8.99 12.12
CA ASP A 252 -21.22 -7.88 12.08
C ASP A 252 -21.61 -6.77 13.07
N TYR A 253 -22.92 -6.49 13.20
CA TYR A 253 -23.46 -5.36 13.95
C TYR A 253 -24.69 -5.75 14.80
N PRO A 254 -24.53 -6.57 15.85
CA PRO A 254 -25.64 -7.14 16.59
C PRO A 254 -26.50 -6.10 17.36
N SER A 255 -25.94 -4.91 17.63
CA SER A 255 -26.67 -3.81 18.27
C SER A 255 -27.47 -2.93 17.31
N LEU A 256 -27.22 -3.04 16.00
CA LEU A 256 -27.81 -2.18 14.95
C LEU A 256 -28.67 -2.95 13.95
N ILE A 257 -28.43 -4.25 13.79
CA ILE A 257 -29.16 -5.12 12.86
C ILE A 257 -29.74 -6.29 13.66
N LYS A 258 -31.04 -6.52 13.51
CA LYS A 258 -31.73 -7.59 14.27
C LYS A 258 -31.31 -8.97 13.77
N PRO A 259 -31.31 -9.98 14.64
CA PRO A 259 -31.05 -11.35 14.24
C PRO A 259 -31.94 -11.80 13.07
N GLY A 260 -31.30 -12.36 12.03
CA GLY A 260 -32.01 -12.79 10.81
C GLY A 260 -32.23 -11.69 9.76
N GLU A 261 -32.00 -10.42 10.10
CA GLU A 261 -32.02 -9.32 9.15
C GLU A 261 -30.63 -9.05 8.57
N ARG A 262 -30.60 -8.49 7.36
CA ARG A 262 -29.40 -7.97 6.71
C ARG A 262 -29.74 -6.68 5.94
N VAL A 263 -28.77 -5.79 5.87
CA VAL A 263 -28.90 -4.53 5.12
C VAL A 263 -28.19 -4.69 3.78
N PRO A 264 -28.88 -4.66 2.65
CA PRO A 264 -28.25 -4.66 1.33
C PRO A 264 -27.35 -3.43 1.18
N THR A 265 -26.18 -3.64 0.62
CA THR A 265 -25.23 -2.57 0.31
C THR A 265 -24.36 -2.97 -0.88
N ILE A 266 -23.37 -2.16 -1.19
CA ILE A 266 -22.34 -2.43 -2.19
C ILE A 266 -20.97 -2.45 -1.54
N ALA A 267 -20.03 -3.04 -2.21
CA ALA A 267 -18.64 -2.99 -1.81
C ALA A 267 -17.73 -2.60 -2.96
N VAL A 268 -16.64 -1.92 -2.60
CA VAL A 268 -15.54 -1.59 -3.50
C VAL A 268 -14.46 -2.64 -3.33
N PRO A 269 -14.01 -3.33 -4.38
CA PRO A 269 -12.86 -4.23 -4.31
C PRO A 269 -11.61 -3.48 -3.84
N THR A 270 -10.93 -4.05 -2.86
CA THR A 270 -9.63 -3.55 -2.38
C THR A 270 -8.53 -4.47 -2.86
N ALA A 271 -7.54 -3.91 -3.52
CA ALA A 271 -6.48 -4.66 -4.17
C ALA A 271 -5.09 -4.23 -3.69
N LEU A 272 -4.20 -5.19 -3.58
CA LEU A 272 -2.76 -4.96 -3.54
C LEU A 272 -2.29 -4.77 -4.97
N VAL A 273 -1.74 -3.61 -5.28
CA VAL A 273 -1.27 -3.24 -6.61
C VAL A 273 0.21 -2.87 -6.58
N ALA A 274 0.85 -2.99 -7.72
CA ALA A 274 2.22 -2.54 -7.96
C ALA A 274 2.28 -1.73 -9.26
N PHE A 275 3.32 -0.91 -9.40
CA PHE A 275 3.61 -0.34 -10.71
C PHE A 275 4.01 -1.48 -11.66
N ASN A 276 3.55 -1.42 -12.90
CA ASN A 276 3.80 -2.46 -13.91
C ASN A 276 5.20 -2.30 -14.52
N TRP A 277 6.23 -2.60 -13.72
CA TRP A 277 7.63 -2.49 -14.10
C TRP A 277 7.96 -3.42 -15.28
N ALA A 278 8.89 -2.99 -16.13
CA ALA A 278 9.42 -3.85 -17.19
C ALA A 278 10.05 -5.14 -16.59
N PRO A 279 9.78 -6.34 -17.14
CA PRO A 279 10.15 -7.63 -16.54
C PRO A 279 11.63 -7.83 -16.21
N LYS A 280 12.54 -7.10 -16.85
CA LYS A 280 14.00 -7.19 -16.59
C LYS A 280 14.52 -6.10 -15.66
N SER A 281 13.66 -5.24 -15.11
CA SER A 281 14.08 -4.18 -14.19
C SER A 281 14.31 -4.71 -12.78
N ASN A 282 15.23 -4.08 -12.04
CA ASN A 282 15.46 -4.42 -10.63
C ASN A 282 14.19 -4.26 -9.77
N ARG A 283 13.34 -3.29 -10.10
CA ARG A 283 12.08 -3.09 -9.38
C ARG A 283 11.08 -4.20 -9.65
N PHE A 284 10.96 -4.68 -10.88
CA PHE A 284 10.18 -5.86 -11.17
C PHE A 284 10.66 -7.06 -10.34
N GLY A 285 11.98 -7.29 -10.29
CA GLY A 285 12.56 -8.39 -9.51
C GLY A 285 12.23 -8.32 -8.02
N ARG A 286 12.20 -7.12 -7.42
CA ARG A 286 11.79 -6.94 -6.01
C ARG A 286 10.32 -7.31 -5.80
N VAL A 287 9.44 -6.76 -6.62
CA VAL A 287 8.01 -7.07 -6.53
C VAL A 287 7.74 -8.54 -6.80
N ALA A 288 8.42 -9.14 -7.78
CA ALA A 288 8.31 -10.57 -8.07
C ALA A 288 8.71 -11.45 -6.87
N ARG A 289 9.79 -11.09 -6.17
CA ARG A 289 10.22 -11.78 -4.94
C ARG A 289 9.19 -11.62 -3.83
N PHE A 290 8.65 -10.42 -3.66
CA PHE A 290 7.59 -10.17 -2.70
C PHE A 290 6.34 -11.02 -3.00
N VAL A 291 5.93 -11.09 -4.27
CA VAL A 291 4.81 -11.94 -4.71
C VAL A 291 5.07 -13.41 -4.37
N ASP A 292 6.24 -13.93 -4.73
CA ASP A 292 6.62 -15.31 -4.43
C ASP A 292 6.53 -15.62 -2.94
N ARG A 293 7.11 -14.75 -2.09
CA ARG A 293 7.08 -14.93 -0.63
C ARG A 293 5.68 -14.82 -0.06
N LEU A 294 4.89 -13.84 -0.51
CA LEU A 294 3.52 -13.65 -0.05
C LEU A 294 2.63 -14.84 -0.40
N PHE A 295 2.68 -15.28 -1.66
CA PHE A 295 1.81 -16.36 -2.11
C PHE A 295 2.19 -17.71 -1.49
N SER A 296 3.49 -17.99 -1.40
CA SER A 296 3.99 -19.22 -0.75
C SER A 296 3.72 -19.27 0.76
N ARG A 297 3.49 -18.12 1.41
CA ARG A 297 3.27 -18.02 2.85
C ARG A 297 1.87 -17.54 3.21
N ILE A 298 0.93 -17.52 2.27
CA ILE A 298 -0.41 -16.97 2.50
C ILE A 298 -1.14 -17.69 3.64
N GLU A 299 -0.95 -19.00 3.79
CA GLU A 299 -1.54 -19.80 4.86
C GLU A 299 -1.06 -19.35 6.26
N SER A 300 0.16 -18.84 6.36
CA SER A 300 0.70 -18.30 7.62
C SER A 300 -0.03 -17.03 8.08
N LEU A 301 -0.73 -16.34 7.19
CA LEU A 301 -1.60 -15.21 7.50
C LEU A 301 -3.01 -15.64 7.91
N GLN A 302 -3.42 -16.87 7.62
CA GLN A 302 -4.78 -17.38 7.84
C GLN A 302 -5.00 -17.98 9.25
N VAL A 303 -4.00 -17.87 10.12
CA VAL A 303 -4.03 -18.40 11.48
C VAL A 303 -4.52 -17.35 12.50
N ALA A 304 -4.81 -17.80 13.72
CA ALA A 304 -5.17 -16.91 14.81
C ALA A 304 -4.05 -15.89 15.11
N GLY A 305 -4.42 -14.65 15.41
CA GLY A 305 -3.47 -13.56 15.65
C GLY A 305 -3.21 -12.65 14.44
N PHE A 306 -3.77 -12.99 13.29
CA PHE A 306 -3.83 -12.15 12.10
C PHE A 306 -5.27 -11.71 11.80
N ASP A 307 -5.44 -10.75 10.91
CA ASP A 307 -6.76 -10.27 10.51
C ASP A 307 -7.59 -11.42 9.90
N PRO A 308 -8.83 -11.65 10.37
CA PRO A 308 -9.67 -12.73 9.86
C PRO A 308 -9.91 -12.71 8.35
N LYS A 309 -9.75 -11.55 7.70
CA LYS A 309 -9.91 -11.38 6.25
C LYS A 309 -8.95 -12.24 5.44
N TRP A 310 -7.79 -12.58 5.97
CA TRP A 310 -6.85 -13.47 5.29
C TRP A 310 -7.45 -14.84 4.98
N LYS A 311 -8.39 -15.32 5.79
CA LYS A 311 -9.05 -16.61 5.58
C LYS A 311 -9.95 -16.65 4.33
N SER A 312 -10.41 -15.49 3.86
CA SER A 312 -11.25 -15.36 2.66
C SER A 312 -10.46 -15.03 1.39
N ILE A 313 -9.14 -14.86 1.48
CA ILE A 313 -8.31 -14.55 0.33
C ILE A 313 -8.29 -15.72 -0.66
N ASN A 314 -8.63 -15.39 -1.90
CA ASN A 314 -8.47 -16.27 -3.05
C ASN A 314 -7.40 -15.68 -3.98
N LEU A 315 -6.25 -16.34 -4.07
CA LEU A 315 -5.12 -15.88 -4.91
C LEU A 315 -5.51 -15.77 -6.39
N ALA A 316 -6.44 -16.58 -6.86
CA ALA A 316 -6.91 -16.58 -8.25
C ALA A 316 -7.96 -15.49 -8.54
N ALA A 317 -8.52 -14.83 -7.51
CA ALA A 317 -9.54 -13.80 -7.70
C ALA A 317 -9.03 -12.64 -8.55
N THR A 318 -9.89 -12.15 -9.45
CA THR A 318 -9.58 -11.03 -10.35
C THR A 318 -10.00 -9.69 -9.74
N VAL A 319 -9.39 -8.62 -10.24
CA VAL A 319 -9.78 -7.24 -9.93
C VAL A 319 -10.28 -6.60 -11.21
N PRO A 320 -11.55 -6.16 -11.26
CA PRO A 320 -12.12 -5.51 -12.43
C PRO A 320 -11.28 -4.30 -12.86
N GLY A 321 -11.10 -4.12 -14.18
CA GLY A 321 -10.41 -2.96 -14.74
C GLY A 321 -8.88 -2.95 -14.58
N LEU A 322 -8.26 -3.96 -13.98
CA LEU A 322 -6.81 -4.09 -13.85
C LEU A 322 -6.29 -5.42 -14.39
N SER A 323 -5.11 -5.39 -15.00
CA SER A 323 -4.38 -6.61 -15.35
C SER A 323 -3.61 -7.13 -14.12
N ARG A 324 -3.47 -8.45 -14.04
CA ARG A 324 -2.65 -9.06 -12.98
C ARG A 324 -1.16 -8.77 -13.22
N PHE A 325 -0.42 -8.53 -12.14
CA PHE A 325 1.03 -8.37 -12.21
C PHE A 325 1.66 -9.66 -12.78
N PRO A 326 2.57 -9.56 -13.77
CA PRO A 326 3.03 -10.74 -14.50
C PRO A 326 3.65 -11.82 -13.63
N ALA A 327 4.40 -11.45 -12.57
CA ALA A 327 4.96 -12.44 -11.66
C ALA A 327 3.89 -13.15 -10.80
N ALA A 328 2.79 -12.46 -10.47
CA ALA A 328 1.67 -13.07 -9.76
C ALA A 328 0.92 -14.08 -10.66
N GLN A 329 0.73 -13.75 -11.93
CA GLN A 329 0.16 -14.68 -12.90
C GLN A 329 1.06 -15.90 -13.10
N ALA A 330 2.37 -15.68 -13.32
CA ALA A 330 3.32 -16.76 -13.51
C ALA A 330 3.40 -17.70 -12.28
N TRP A 331 3.27 -17.15 -11.08
CA TRP A 331 3.23 -17.97 -9.87
C TRP A 331 1.97 -18.87 -9.85
N LEU A 332 0.80 -18.34 -10.17
CA LEU A 332 -0.44 -19.10 -10.24
C LEU A 332 -0.39 -20.18 -11.32
N ASP A 333 0.18 -19.88 -12.48
CA ASP A 333 0.34 -20.84 -13.57
C ASP A 333 1.24 -22.01 -13.16
N ALA A 334 2.25 -21.74 -12.33
CA ALA A 334 3.16 -22.75 -11.79
C ALA A 334 2.57 -23.56 -10.60
N HIS A 335 1.53 -23.02 -9.95
CA HIS A 335 0.89 -23.62 -8.78
C HIS A 335 -0.64 -23.70 -9.00
N PRO A 336 -1.11 -24.48 -10.00
CA PRO A 336 -2.54 -24.62 -10.23
C PRO A 336 -3.19 -25.22 -8.98
N PRO A 337 -4.43 -24.78 -8.61
CA PRO A 337 -5.17 -25.40 -7.52
C PRO A 337 -5.30 -26.90 -7.81
N ALA A 338 -5.08 -27.71 -6.78
CA ALA A 338 -5.27 -29.16 -6.91
C ALA A 338 -6.66 -29.40 -7.49
N THR A 339 -6.72 -30.01 -8.66
CA THR A 339 -7.99 -30.39 -9.29
C THR A 339 -8.71 -31.28 -8.28
N GLN A 340 -9.84 -30.80 -7.72
CA GLN A 340 -10.70 -31.68 -6.96
C GLN A 340 -11.10 -32.78 -7.91
N ALA A 341 -10.49 -33.95 -7.72
CA ALA A 341 -10.90 -35.17 -8.42
C ALA A 341 -12.38 -35.35 -8.09
N SER A 342 -13.21 -35.22 -9.10
CA SER A 342 -14.63 -35.50 -9.05
C SER A 342 -14.80 -36.94 -8.51
N GLN A 343 -15.26 -37.04 -7.28
CA GLN A 343 -15.85 -38.26 -6.73
C GLN A 343 -17.33 -38.30 -7.06
#